data_a1b2b04f9e73f62e2894d9c3860d4260
#
_entry.id   a1b2b04f9e73f62e2894d9c3860d4260
#
_cell.length_a   1.000
_cell.length_b   1.000
_cell.length_c   1.000
_cell.angle_alpha   90.00
_cell.angle_beta   90.00
_cell.angle_gamma   90.00
#
_symmetry.space_group_name_H-M   'P 1'
#
loop_
_entity.id
_entity.type
_entity.pdbx_description
1 polymer ?
#
loop_
_entity_poly.entity_id
_entity_poly.type
_entity_poly.pdbx_seq_one_letter_code
_entity_poly.pdbx_strand_id
1 'polypeptide(L)'
;MYKITSRYLQQESFRSSPHKGIDFKMEIGEPIRSIKSGQIHLADYGNTNAGKTVFVEWEDGRTAIYGHLNEFAVKEGQHVNAGDLIGYAGNTGFSTGSHLHFSVKEGSKHIDPSPYMNDIQHMNDPSYFAQVSSDVKVSFFDYFQQHMDLIGTQLTDLKVNFVHFLALSDYSPIIKLLQNVIQFIFFNI
;
A
#
# COMPACT_ATOMS: atom_id res chain seq x y z
N MET A 1 7.23 -3.18 -17.48
CA MET A 1 7.37 -1.83 -16.85
C MET A 1 6.43 -0.85 -17.53
N TYR A 2 5.63 -0.14 -16.74
CA TYR A 2 4.71 0.88 -17.25
C TYR A 2 5.46 2.15 -17.66
N LYS A 3 5.10 2.72 -18.82
CA LYS A 3 5.66 4.01 -19.25
C LYS A 3 5.06 5.13 -18.40
N ILE A 4 5.92 5.96 -17.79
CA ILE A 4 5.50 7.18 -17.10
C ILE A 4 5.17 8.24 -18.16
N THR A 5 3.96 8.79 -18.09
CA THR A 5 3.46 9.82 -19.02
C THR A 5 3.42 11.21 -18.40
N SER A 6 3.28 11.31 -17.06
CA SER A 6 3.37 12.59 -16.34
C SER A 6 3.97 12.35 -14.95
N ARG A 7 4.80 13.27 -14.46
CA ARG A 7 5.51 13.18 -13.18
C ARG A 7 4.89 14.09 -12.13
N TYR A 8 5.18 13.81 -10.88
CA TYR A 8 4.81 14.68 -9.77
C TYR A 8 5.39 16.08 -9.94
N LEU A 9 4.57 17.10 -9.67
CA LEU A 9 4.83 18.53 -9.89
C LEU A 9 5.09 18.95 -11.35
N GLN A 10 4.93 18.05 -12.32
CA GLN A 10 5.01 18.42 -13.72
C GLN A 10 3.89 19.42 -14.05
N GLN A 11 4.28 20.53 -14.72
CA GLN A 11 3.35 21.51 -15.24
C GLN A 11 3.00 21.16 -16.67
N GLU A 12 1.72 21.04 -16.95
CA GLU A 12 1.19 20.74 -18.27
C GLU A 12 0.21 21.83 -18.70
N SER A 13 0.17 22.17 -19.98
CA SER A 13 -0.62 23.30 -20.48
C SER A 13 -2.13 23.18 -20.27
N PHE A 14 -2.64 21.96 -20.12
CA PHE A 14 -4.06 21.68 -19.87
C PHE A 14 -4.44 21.63 -18.39
N ARG A 15 -3.46 21.74 -17.46
CA ARG A 15 -3.69 21.72 -16.00
C ARG A 15 -3.52 23.12 -15.42
N SER A 16 -4.47 23.53 -14.59
CA SER A 16 -4.40 24.82 -13.87
C SER A 16 -3.43 24.81 -12.68
N SER A 17 -2.96 23.62 -12.25
CA SER A 17 -2.02 23.43 -11.14
C SER A 17 -1.03 22.31 -11.46
N PRO A 18 0.16 22.29 -10.81
CA PRO A 18 1.11 21.21 -10.96
C PRO A 18 0.48 19.84 -10.65
N HIS A 19 0.95 18.82 -11.35
CA HIS A 19 0.46 17.45 -11.21
C HIS A 19 0.69 16.90 -9.79
N LYS A 20 -0.35 16.38 -9.15
CA LYS A 20 -0.31 15.92 -7.75
C LYS A 20 0.01 14.43 -7.61
N GLY A 21 0.41 13.76 -8.69
CA GLY A 21 0.71 12.34 -8.73
C GLY A 21 1.71 11.98 -9.82
N ILE A 22 1.74 10.72 -10.18
CA ILE A 22 2.47 10.17 -11.32
C ILE A 22 1.48 9.39 -12.17
N ASP A 23 1.52 9.61 -13.50
CA ASP A 23 0.65 8.91 -14.44
C ASP A 23 1.44 7.80 -15.15
N PHE A 24 0.89 6.58 -15.10
CA PHE A 24 1.45 5.38 -15.71
C PHE A 24 0.55 4.96 -16.87
N LYS A 25 1.09 4.89 -18.09
CA LYS A 25 0.33 4.40 -19.25
C LYS A 25 -0.11 2.96 -18.99
N MET A 26 -1.42 2.73 -19.06
CA MET A 26 -2.05 1.42 -18.94
C MET A 26 -3.19 1.30 -19.95
N GLU A 27 -3.45 0.08 -20.40
CA GLU A 27 -4.60 -0.17 -21.28
C GLU A 27 -5.88 -0.30 -20.45
N ILE A 28 -7.03 0.02 -21.06
CA ILE A 28 -8.35 -0.13 -20.40
C ILE A 28 -8.56 -1.60 -20.03
N GLY A 29 -8.95 -1.84 -18.77
CA GLY A 29 -9.18 -3.19 -18.24
C GLY A 29 -7.94 -3.87 -17.67
N GLU A 30 -6.78 -3.23 -17.71
CA GLU A 30 -5.57 -3.76 -17.09
C GLU A 30 -5.74 -3.77 -15.56
N PRO A 31 -5.39 -4.87 -14.85
CA PRO A 31 -5.63 -4.96 -13.41
C PRO A 31 -4.77 -3.95 -12.65
N ILE A 32 -5.38 -3.33 -11.63
CA ILE A 32 -4.73 -2.45 -10.65
C ILE A 32 -4.81 -3.11 -9.29
N ARG A 33 -3.65 -3.28 -8.65
CA ARG A 33 -3.54 -3.90 -7.34
C ARG A 33 -3.03 -2.91 -6.31
N SER A 34 -3.44 -3.08 -5.06
CA SER A 34 -2.93 -2.27 -3.96
C SER A 34 -1.45 -2.56 -3.70
N ILE A 35 -0.63 -1.51 -3.58
CA ILE A 35 0.80 -1.68 -3.26
C ILE A 35 1.07 -1.86 -1.76
N LYS A 36 0.11 -1.55 -0.90
CA LYS A 36 0.16 -1.74 0.54
C LYS A 36 -1.20 -2.14 1.09
N SER A 37 -1.20 -2.77 2.25
CA SER A 37 -2.42 -3.08 3.00
C SER A 37 -3.09 -1.80 3.51
N GLY A 38 -4.42 -1.82 3.61
CA GLY A 38 -5.17 -0.70 4.13
C GLY A 38 -6.68 -0.81 3.92
N GLN A 39 -7.40 0.22 4.36
CA GLN A 39 -8.84 0.32 4.21
C GLN A 39 -9.23 1.06 2.93
N ILE A 40 -10.23 0.55 2.23
CA ILE A 40 -10.73 1.10 0.97
C ILE A 40 -11.76 2.20 1.22
N HIS A 41 -11.62 3.31 0.48
CA HIS A 41 -12.67 4.29 0.23
C HIS A 41 -12.83 4.49 -1.26
N LEU A 42 -14.06 4.65 -1.73
CA LEU A 42 -14.40 4.78 -3.14
C LEU A 42 -14.97 6.15 -3.43
N ALA A 43 -14.64 6.69 -4.59
CA ALA A 43 -15.31 7.86 -5.15
C ALA A 43 -15.51 7.72 -6.65
N ASP A 44 -16.61 8.28 -7.15
CA ASP A 44 -16.86 8.45 -8.58
C ASP A 44 -17.19 9.92 -8.84
N TYR A 45 -16.25 10.61 -9.46
CA TYR A 45 -16.38 12.04 -9.82
C TYR A 45 -16.97 12.25 -11.23
N GLY A 46 -17.48 11.19 -11.84
CA GLY A 46 -18.00 11.22 -13.21
C GLY A 46 -16.91 11.64 -14.21
N ASN A 47 -17.17 12.71 -14.97
CA ASN A 47 -16.25 13.23 -15.98
C ASN A 47 -15.28 14.30 -15.43
N THR A 48 -15.14 14.44 -14.13
CA THR A 48 -14.27 15.44 -13.51
C THR A 48 -13.20 14.79 -12.63
N ASN A 49 -12.16 15.55 -12.27
CA ASN A 49 -11.06 15.08 -11.40
C ASN A 49 -10.50 13.75 -11.89
N ALA A 50 -10.27 12.83 -10.96
CA ALA A 50 -9.71 11.51 -11.21
C ALA A 50 -10.79 10.44 -11.57
N GLY A 51 -12.04 10.86 -11.89
CA GLY A 51 -13.11 9.94 -12.26
C GLY A 51 -13.41 8.90 -11.19
N LYS A 52 -13.50 7.62 -11.57
CA LYS A 52 -13.56 6.52 -10.62
C LYS A 52 -12.22 6.36 -9.92
N THR A 53 -12.25 6.45 -8.61
CA THR A 53 -11.06 6.53 -7.76
C THR A 53 -11.17 5.58 -6.57
N VAL A 54 -10.13 4.79 -6.36
CA VAL A 54 -9.93 4.02 -5.13
C VAL A 54 -8.92 4.74 -4.25
N PHE A 55 -9.26 4.95 -3.00
CA PHE A 55 -8.36 5.38 -1.95
C PHE A 55 -8.05 4.18 -1.07
N VAL A 56 -6.77 3.99 -0.75
CA VAL A 56 -6.33 2.98 0.22
C VAL A 56 -5.69 3.73 1.37
N GLU A 57 -6.36 3.77 2.52
CA GLU A 57 -5.82 4.35 3.75
C GLU A 57 -4.92 3.32 4.41
N TRP A 58 -3.60 3.59 4.41
CA TRP A 58 -2.58 2.72 4.95
C TRP A 58 -2.51 2.81 6.48
N GLU A 59 -1.95 1.79 7.12
CA GLU A 59 -1.79 1.75 8.57
C GLU A 59 -0.91 2.88 9.14
N ASP A 60 -0.03 3.48 8.31
CA ASP A 60 0.82 4.61 8.68
C ASP A 60 0.12 5.98 8.58
N GLY A 61 -1.20 6.01 8.31
CA GLY A 61 -2.03 7.21 8.21
C GLY A 61 -1.94 7.92 6.86
N ARG A 62 -1.15 7.43 5.91
CA ARG A 62 -1.12 7.94 4.55
C ARG A 62 -2.22 7.30 3.71
N THR A 63 -2.61 8.00 2.64
CA THR A 63 -3.65 7.52 1.71
C THR A 63 -3.09 7.46 0.30
N ALA A 64 -3.05 6.28 -0.29
CA ALA A 64 -2.79 6.10 -1.72
C ALA A 64 -4.07 6.32 -2.53
N ILE A 65 -3.94 6.94 -3.69
CA ILE A 65 -5.04 7.30 -4.59
C ILE A 65 -4.76 6.68 -5.95
N TYR A 66 -5.69 5.87 -6.41
CA TYR A 66 -5.68 5.22 -7.72
C TYR A 66 -6.83 5.79 -8.54
N GLY A 67 -6.53 6.64 -9.51
CA GLY A 67 -7.53 7.39 -10.29
C GLY A 67 -7.68 6.90 -11.72
N HIS A 68 -8.73 7.39 -12.40
CA HIS A 68 -9.14 7.12 -13.76
C HIS A 68 -9.53 5.67 -14.04
N LEU A 69 -9.99 4.93 -12.99
CA LEU A 69 -10.37 3.53 -13.13
C LEU A 69 -11.58 3.36 -14.04
N ASN A 70 -11.63 2.24 -14.75
CA ASN A 70 -12.81 1.80 -15.50
C ASN A 70 -13.85 1.15 -14.58
N GLU A 71 -13.37 0.33 -13.62
CA GLU A 71 -14.23 -0.46 -12.73
C GLU A 71 -13.56 -0.68 -11.38
N PHE A 72 -14.36 -0.74 -10.31
CA PHE A 72 -13.92 -1.13 -8.98
C PHE A 72 -14.01 -2.65 -8.81
N ALA A 73 -12.99 -3.29 -8.24
CA ALA A 73 -12.99 -4.70 -7.85
C ALA A 73 -13.20 -4.90 -6.34
N VAL A 74 -13.39 -3.82 -5.61
CA VAL A 74 -13.54 -3.77 -4.14
C VAL A 74 -14.76 -2.97 -3.73
N LYS A 75 -15.12 -3.04 -2.45
CA LYS A 75 -16.25 -2.32 -1.86
C LYS A 75 -15.75 -1.26 -0.87
N GLU A 76 -16.60 -0.25 -0.64
CA GLU A 76 -16.39 0.76 0.40
C GLU A 76 -16.18 0.09 1.77
N GLY A 77 -15.17 0.55 2.51
CA GLY A 77 -14.81 0.04 3.83
C GLY A 77 -14.13 -1.32 3.85
N GLN A 78 -13.90 -1.96 2.70
CA GLN A 78 -13.17 -3.24 2.62
C GLN A 78 -11.71 -3.04 3.06
N HIS A 79 -11.14 -3.98 3.81
CA HIS A 79 -9.70 -4.07 4.03
C HIS A 79 -9.06 -4.92 2.92
N VAL A 80 -7.92 -4.46 2.42
CA VAL A 80 -7.12 -5.16 1.40
C VAL A 80 -5.68 -5.34 1.87
N ASN A 81 -5.03 -6.39 1.37
CA ASN A 81 -3.59 -6.61 1.53
C ASN A 81 -2.82 -6.05 0.33
N ALA A 82 -1.51 -5.86 0.50
CA ALA A 82 -0.64 -5.60 -0.64
C ALA A 82 -0.75 -6.73 -1.69
N GLY A 83 -0.90 -6.36 -2.96
CA GLY A 83 -1.13 -7.30 -4.06
C GLY A 83 -2.59 -7.64 -4.35
N ASP A 84 -3.54 -7.27 -3.48
CA ASP A 84 -4.97 -7.50 -3.74
C ASP A 84 -5.46 -6.65 -4.91
N LEU A 85 -6.33 -7.22 -5.75
CA LEU A 85 -6.97 -6.53 -6.86
C LEU A 85 -7.96 -5.48 -6.32
N ILE A 86 -7.80 -4.22 -6.73
CA ILE A 86 -8.66 -3.11 -6.30
C ILE A 86 -9.51 -2.52 -7.41
N GLY A 87 -9.15 -2.76 -8.67
CA GLY A 87 -9.90 -2.25 -9.83
C GLY A 87 -9.17 -2.50 -11.13
N TYR A 88 -9.66 -1.86 -12.18
CA TYR A 88 -9.12 -1.97 -13.52
C TYR A 88 -8.86 -0.58 -14.10
N ALA A 89 -7.73 -0.44 -14.80
CA ALA A 89 -7.33 0.80 -15.46
C ALA A 89 -8.38 1.25 -16.47
N GLY A 90 -8.50 2.57 -16.63
CA GLY A 90 -9.50 3.16 -17.51
C GLY A 90 -9.11 4.54 -18.02
N ASN A 91 -10.13 5.30 -18.37
CA ASN A 91 -10.02 6.66 -18.88
C ASN A 91 -11.18 7.53 -18.37
N THR A 92 -11.60 7.33 -17.11
CA THR A 92 -12.70 8.10 -16.51
C THR A 92 -12.21 9.42 -15.94
N GLY A 93 -13.12 10.38 -15.73
CA GLY A 93 -12.77 11.68 -15.19
C GLY A 93 -12.11 12.61 -16.22
N PHE A 94 -11.33 13.56 -15.74
CA PHE A 94 -10.57 14.48 -16.57
C PHE A 94 -9.27 13.83 -17.03
N SER A 95 -9.34 13.05 -18.10
CA SER A 95 -8.23 12.27 -18.65
C SER A 95 -8.18 12.40 -20.18
N THR A 96 -6.97 12.44 -20.73
CA THR A 96 -6.73 12.55 -22.18
C THR A 96 -6.42 11.20 -22.84
N GLY A 97 -6.35 10.12 -22.08
CA GLY A 97 -6.06 8.77 -22.56
C GLY A 97 -5.94 7.77 -21.43
N SER A 98 -6.04 6.48 -21.72
CA SER A 98 -6.00 5.44 -20.68
C SER A 98 -4.69 5.42 -19.92
N HIS A 99 -4.78 5.54 -18.59
CA HIS A 99 -3.64 5.52 -17.67
C HIS A 99 -4.11 5.29 -16.22
N LEU A 100 -3.20 4.90 -15.36
CA LEU A 100 -3.35 4.99 -13.91
C LEU A 100 -2.77 6.32 -13.44
N HIS A 101 -3.58 7.15 -12.79
CA HIS A 101 -3.11 8.25 -11.95
C HIS A 101 -2.83 7.71 -10.55
N PHE A 102 -1.59 7.78 -10.09
CA PHE A 102 -1.20 7.37 -8.73
C PHE A 102 -0.69 8.56 -7.94
N SER A 103 -1.28 8.81 -6.78
CA SER A 103 -0.80 9.85 -5.85
C SER A 103 -0.91 9.40 -4.40
N VAL A 104 -0.18 10.06 -3.51
CA VAL A 104 -0.18 9.78 -2.07
C VAL A 104 -0.47 11.06 -1.31
N LYS A 105 -1.28 10.95 -0.26
CA LYS A 105 -1.54 12.02 0.70
C LYS A 105 -1.04 11.65 2.08
N GLU A 106 -0.59 12.66 2.81
CA GLU A 106 -0.40 12.64 4.25
C GLU A 106 -1.33 13.71 4.85
N GLY A 107 -2.36 13.27 5.54
CA GLY A 107 -3.51 14.12 5.89
C GLY A 107 -4.17 14.74 4.65
N SER A 108 -4.24 16.07 4.58
CA SER A 108 -4.83 16.79 3.44
C SER A 108 -3.83 17.12 2.32
N LYS A 109 -2.52 16.89 2.53
CA LYS A 109 -1.45 17.32 1.62
C LYS A 109 -1.00 16.17 0.72
N HIS A 110 -0.92 16.42 -0.61
CA HIS A 110 -0.24 15.50 -1.53
C HIS A 110 1.27 15.56 -1.29
N ILE A 111 1.89 14.39 -1.22
CA ILE A 111 3.34 14.20 -1.09
C ILE A 111 3.90 13.54 -2.35
N ASP A 112 5.22 13.58 -2.53
CA ASP A 112 5.88 12.94 -3.67
C ASP A 112 5.66 11.42 -3.65
N PRO A 113 5.00 10.84 -4.67
CA PRO A 113 4.78 9.40 -4.75
C PRO A 113 5.96 8.64 -5.37
N SER A 114 7.05 9.31 -5.77
CA SER A 114 8.21 8.68 -6.42
C SER A 114 8.84 7.52 -5.62
N PRO A 115 8.86 7.51 -4.28
CA PRO A 115 9.34 6.36 -3.52
C PRO A 115 8.58 5.05 -3.77
N TYR A 116 7.32 5.14 -4.24
CA TYR A 116 6.45 3.98 -4.50
C TYR A 116 6.44 3.53 -5.97
N MET A 117 7.24 4.15 -6.84
CA MET A 117 7.23 3.84 -8.28
C MET A 117 7.57 2.36 -8.55
N ASN A 118 8.52 1.79 -7.79
CA ASN A 118 8.89 0.40 -7.97
C ASN A 118 7.74 -0.55 -7.64
N ASP A 119 6.99 -0.27 -6.59
CA ASP A 119 5.83 -1.08 -6.19
C ASP A 119 4.73 -1.04 -7.25
N ILE A 120 4.44 0.16 -7.81
CA ILE A 120 3.48 0.32 -8.91
C ILE A 120 3.96 -0.42 -10.17
N GLN A 121 5.24 -0.37 -10.49
CA GLN A 121 5.80 -1.06 -11.68
C GLN A 121 5.67 -2.59 -11.58
N HIS A 122 5.64 -3.14 -10.37
CA HIS A 122 5.56 -4.58 -10.12
C HIS A 122 4.23 -5.00 -9.50
N MET A 123 3.21 -4.12 -9.44
CA MET A 123 1.95 -4.41 -8.74
C MET A 123 1.21 -5.63 -9.31
N ASN A 124 1.45 -5.99 -10.57
CA ASN A 124 0.88 -7.17 -11.23
C ASN A 124 1.82 -8.38 -11.27
N ASP A 125 2.95 -8.33 -10.57
CA ASP A 125 3.85 -9.46 -10.38
C ASP A 125 3.57 -10.15 -9.03
N PRO A 126 2.95 -11.35 -9.01
CA PRO A 126 2.63 -12.05 -7.78
C PRO A 126 3.87 -12.40 -6.95
N SER A 127 5.03 -12.60 -7.59
CA SER A 127 6.28 -12.94 -6.91
C SER A 127 6.85 -11.76 -6.13
N TYR A 128 6.61 -10.54 -6.60
CA TYR A 128 7.08 -9.31 -5.97
C TYR A 128 6.53 -9.15 -4.55
N PHE A 129 5.21 -9.23 -4.38
CA PHE A 129 4.59 -9.10 -3.06
C PHE A 129 4.89 -10.27 -2.13
N ALA A 130 5.04 -11.48 -2.67
CA ALA A 130 5.47 -12.65 -1.89
C ALA A 130 6.89 -12.44 -1.34
N GLN A 131 7.81 -11.90 -2.14
CA GLN A 131 9.17 -11.59 -1.72
C GLN A 131 9.22 -10.46 -0.70
N VAL A 132 8.55 -9.33 -0.94
CA VAL A 132 8.45 -8.23 0.02
C VAL A 132 7.91 -8.71 1.37
N SER A 133 6.88 -9.56 1.36
CA SER A 133 6.34 -10.17 2.58
C SER A 133 7.34 -11.07 3.28
N SER A 134 8.15 -11.86 2.54
CA SER A 134 9.18 -12.72 3.12
C SER A 134 10.34 -11.90 3.72
N ASP A 135 10.77 -10.84 3.03
CA ASP A 135 11.85 -9.97 3.49
C ASP A 135 11.46 -9.22 4.78
N VAL A 136 10.21 -8.76 4.88
CA VAL A 136 9.68 -8.17 6.12
C VAL A 136 9.65 -9.19 7.26
N LYS A 137 9.28 -10.45 6.99
CA LYS A 137 9.28 -11.53 7.99
C LYS A 137 10.69 -11.83 8.51
N VAL A 138 11.67 -11.95 7.61
CA VAL A 138 13.07 -12.19 7.98
C VAL A 138 13.60 -11.02 8.80
N SER A 139 13.42 -9.78 8.34
CA SER A 139 13.87 -8.58 9.07
C SER A 139 13.22 -8.45 10.44
N PHE A 140 11.92 -8.78 10.57
CA PHE A 140 11.23 -8.80 11.86
C PHE A 140 11.78 -9.89 12.78
N PHE A 141 12.02 -11.08 12.25
CA PHE A 141 12.56 -12.20 13.03
C PHE A 141 13.98 -11.89 13.53
N ASP A 142 14.84 -11.33 12.68
CA ASP A 142 16.19 -10.93 13.06
C ASP A 142 16.18 -9.82 14.13
N TYR A 143 15.33 -8.79 13.94
CA TYR A 143 15.12 -7.75 14.94
C TYR A 143 14.64 -8.32 16.28
N PHE A 144 13.63 -9.19 16.24
CA PHE A 144 13.09 -9.85 17.44
C PHE A 144 14.15 -10.71 18.13
N GLN A 145 14.89 -11.51 17.37
CA GLN A 145 15.96 -12.36 17.89
C GLN A 145 17.06 -11.54 18.60
N GLN A 146 17.49 -10.47 17.96
CA GLN A 146 18.49 -9.56 18.52
C GLN A 146 18.04 -8.94 19.86
N HIS A 147 16.77 -8.55 19.96
CA HIS A 147 16.25 -7.97 21.19
C HIS A 147 15.96 -9.01 22.28
N MET A 148 15.58 -10.24 21.90
CA MET A 148 15.40 -11.34 22.84
C MET A 148 16.72 -11.83 23.45
N ASP A 149 17.80 -11.78 22.69
CA ASP A 149 19.14 -12.13 23.20
C ASP A 149 19.65 -11.12 24.22
N LEU A 150 19.20 -9.86 24.16
CA LEU A 150 19.50 -8.82 25.16
C LEU A 150 18.76 -9.01 26.50
N ILE A 151 17.59 -9.65 26.48
CA ILE A 151 16.74 -9.86 27.68
C ILE A 151 17.15 -11.11 28.49
N GLY A 152 18.06 -11.92 27.95
CA GLY A 152 18.70 -13.05 28.66
C GLY A 152 17.93 -14.36 28.72
N THR A 153 18.60 -15.39 29.23
CA THR A 153 18.31 -16.82 29.13
C THR A 153 17.02 -17.33 29.81
N GLN A 154 16.26 -16.50 30.51
CA GLN A 154 15.02 -16.93 31.20
C GLN A 154 13.80 -17.08 30.27
N LEU A 155 13.92 -16.79 28.97
CA LEU A 155 12.80 -16.83 28.01
C LEU A 155 12.98 -17.88 26.89
N THR A 156 13.87 -18.85 27.05
CA THR A 156 14.11 -19.91 26.04
C THR A 156 12.85 -20.69 25.71
N ASP A 157 12.03 -21.03 26.69
CA ASP A 157 10.77 -21.76 26.47
C ASP A 157 9.70 -20.91 25.79
N LEU A 158 9.71 -19.59 26.02
CA LEU A 158 8.83 -18.66 25.34
C LEU A 158 9.23 -18.49 23.86
N LYS A 159 10.54 -18.52 23.54
CA LYS A 159 11.05 -18.47 22.17
C LYS A 159 10.52 -19.63 21.33
N VAL A 160 10.63 -20.87 21.82
CA VAL A 160 10.21 -22.07 21.08
C VAL A 160 8.70 -22.06 20.84
N ASN A 161 7.91 -21.71 21.84
CA ASN A 161 6.46 -21.65 21.72
C ASN A 161 6.02 -20.51 20.78
N PHE A 162 6.71 -19.38 20.80
CA PHE A 162 6.41 -18.24 19.96
C PHE A 162 6.77 -18.48 18.47
N VAL A 163 7.92 -19.12 18.20
CA VAL A 163 8.30 -19.50 16.83
C VAL A 163 7.31 -20.50 16.26
N HIS A 164 6.87 -21.48 17.04
CA HIS A 164 5.86 -22.44 16.62
C HIS A 164 4.49 -21.78 16.35
N PHE A 165 4.09 -20.84 17.19
CA PHE A 165 2.87 -20.05 17.01
C PHE A 165 2.92 -19.17 15.74
N LEU A 166 4.05 -18.51 15.45
CA LEU A 166 4.23 -17.70 14.22
C LEU A 166 4.20 -18.53 12.93
N ALA A 167 4.64 -19.78 12.99
CA ALA A 167 4.60 -20.69 11.84
C ALA A 167 3.18 -21.13 11.45
N LEU A 168 2.22 -20.99 12.37
CA LEU A 168 0.84 -21.49 12.23
C LEU A 168 -0.21 -20.40 11.98
N SER A 169 0.15 -19.11 12.02
CA SER A 169 -0.83 -18.02 12.04
C SER A 169 -0.63 -16.97 10.95
N ASP A 170 -1.74 -16.38 10.53
CA ASP A 170 -1.78 -15.22 9.64
C ASP A 170 -1.35 -13.96 10.42
N TYR A 171 -0.41 -13.18 9.87
CA TYR A 171 0.44 -12.23 10.61
C TYR A 171 -0.23 -10.94 11.08
N SER A 172 -1.34 -10.53 10.49
CA SER A 172 -1.97 -9.23 10.78
C SER A 172 -2.42 -9.04 12.24
N PRO A 173 -3.06 -10.02 12.89
CA PRO A 173 -3.45 -9.88 14.29
C PRO A 173 -2.27 -9.89 15.27
N ILE A 174 -1.15 -10.53 14.89
CA ILE A 174 0.00 -10.78 15.76
C ILE A 174 0.88 -9.55 15.88
N ILE A 175 1.05 -8.80 14.79
CA ILE A 175 1.79 -7.53 14.82
C ILE A 175 1.12 -6.55 15.80
N LYS A 176 -0.22 -6.47 15.79
CA LYS A 176 -0.98 -5.67 16.77
C LYS A 176 -0.81 -6.15 18.21
N LEU A 177 -0.85 -7.45 18.41
CA LEU A 177 -0.68 -8.04 19.76
C LEU A 177 0.74 -7.76 20.29
N LEU A 178 1.76 -7.89 19.44
CA LEU A 178 3.15 -7.62 19.81
C LEU A 178 3.43 -6.14 20.07
N GLN A 179 2.86 -5.24 19.30
CA GLN A 179 2.93 -3.81 19.57
C GLN A 179 2.32 -3.48 20.95
N ASN A 180 1.18 -4.08 21.29
CA ASN A 180 0.54 -3.91 22.59
C ASN A 180 1.36 -4.52 23.74
N VAL A 181 1.99 -5.69 23.53
CA VAL A 181 2.86 -6.34 24.53
C VAL A 181 4.15 -5.54 24.75
N ILE A 182 4.78 -5.05 23.68
CA ILE A 182 5.96 -4.20 23.76
C ILE A 182 5.62 -2.88 24.47
N GLN A 183 4.48 -2.28 24.14
CA GLN A 183 4.01 -1.06 24.79
C GLN A 183 3.72 -1.26 26.28
N PHE A 184 3.13 -2.39 26.65
CA PHE A 184 2.86 -2.75 28.05
C PHE A 184 4.14 -3.01 28.86
N ILE A 185 5.12 -3.74 28.30
CA ILE A 185 6.36 -4.09 28.99
C ILE A 185 7.33 -2.90 29.12
N PHE A 186 7.40 -2.01 28.13
CA PHE A 186 8.41 -0.95 28.07
C PHE A 186 7.90 0.46 28.45
N PHE A 187 6.59 0.68 28.47
CA PHE A 187 6.03 2.02 28.71
C PHE A 187 5.07 2.13 29.90
N ASN A 188 4.79 1.03 30.61
CA ASN A 188 3.97 1.00 31.84
C ASN A 188 4.75 0.56 33.08
N ILE A 189 6.07 0.85 33.14
CA ILE A 189 6.85 0.74 34.38
C ILE A 189 7.10 2.15 34.92
#